data_ffe5a22493947b4f63a68efaa07095fb
#
_entry.id   ffe5a22493947b4f63a68efaa07095fb
#
_cell.length_a   1.000
_cell.length_b   1.000
_cell.length_c   1.000
_cell.angle_alpha   90.00
_cell.angle_beta   90.00
_cell.angle_gamma   90.00
#
_symmetry.space_group_name_H-M   'P 1'
#
loop_
_entity.id
_entity.type
_entity.pdbx_description
1 polymer ?
#
loop_
_entity_poly.entity_id
_entity_poly.type
_entity_poly.pdbx_seq_one_letter_code
_entity_poly.pdbx_strand_id
1 'polypeptide(L)'
;MTETAPAPQTTRIGDATIFVRLFTALRIFTGLVFLTNALAKVFEKGSFDLGFFSFSLISKGSAKGILTDAAAKTWIRPLGAFYQHLVLPGWAFWGWFLALAELAVGIGLLLGIASRLAAVGGLVLIGPIWIMLWHTGLYLWEYPAEDLFPLVLLAIAPAGRHFGMDRRLVERFGRRWPF
;
A
#
# COMPACT_ATOMS: atom_id res chain seq x y z
N MET A 1 40.90 19.32 33.05
CA MET A 1 40.30 18.50 31.99
C MET A 1 39.19 17.67 32.64
N THR A 2 37.95 18.15 32.54
CA THR A 2 36.77 17.44 33.06
C THR A 2 36.23 16.51 31.96
N GLU A 3 36.48 15.24 32.12
CA GLU A 3 35.94 14.18 31.25
C GLU A 3 34.43 14.11 31.47
N THR A 4 33.68 14.57 30.48
CA THR A 4 32.21 14.46 30.47
C THR A 4 31.82 12.98 30.28
N ALA A 5 31.23 12.40 31.31
CA ALA A 5 30.72 11.05 31.28
C ALA A 5 29.73 10.88 30.09
N PRO A 6 29.79 9.76 29.32
CA PRO A 6 28.87 9.51 28.22
C PRO A 6 27.43 9.37 28.74
N ALA A 7 26.51 10.04 28.06
CA ALA A 7 25.08 10.00 28.38
C ALA A 7 24.54 8.55 28.38
N PRO A 8 23.61 8.20 29.27
CA PRO A 8 23.16 6.82 29.45
C PRO A 8 22.51 6.27 28.19
N GLN A 9 22.95 5.09 27.72
CA GLN A 9 22.50 4.40 26.50
C GLN A 9 21.03 3.93 26.56
N THR A 10 20.38 4.01 27.72
CA THR A 10 18.98 3.59 27.94
C THR A 10 17.95 4.37 27.10
N THR A 11 18.20 5.65 26.82
CA THR A 11 17.30 6.49 26.01
C THR A 11 17.24 6.03 24.55
N ARG A 12 18.36 5.59 23.98
CA ARG A 12 18.44 5.13 22.57
C ARG A 12 17.71 3.79 22.32
N ILE A 13 17.66 2.89 23.30
CA ILE A 13 16.97 1.60 23.18
C ILE A 13 15.46 1.79 23.22
N GLY A 14 14.97 2.70 24.07
CA GLY A 14 13.54 3.06 24.13
C GLY A 14 13.02 3.61 22.80
N ASP A 15 13.73 4.55 22.20
CA ASP A 15 13.37 5.16 20.94
C ASP A 15 13.33 4.15 19.78
N ALA A 16 14.32 3.28 19.66
CA ALA A 16 14.36 2.23 18.65
C ALA A 16 13.14 1.28 18.75
N THR A 17 12.72 0.95 19.96
CA THR A 17 11.55 0.09 20.19
C THR A 17 10.26 0.79 19.77
N ILE A 18 10.12 2.08 20.01
CA ILE A 18 8.96 2.89 19.58
C ILE A 18 8.87 2.92 18.06
N PHE A 19 9.97 3.23 17.36
CA PHE A 19 9.98 3.22 15.89
C PHE A 19 9.57 1.87 15.30
N VAL A 20 10.07 0.76 15.84
CA VAL A 20 9.69 -0.58 15.42
C VAL A 20 8.19 -0.82 15.56
N ARG A 21 7.60 -0.43 16.68
CA ARG A 21 6.15 -0.56 16.92
C ARG A 21 5.34 0.30 15.97
N LEU A 22 5.75 1.54 15.73
CA LEU A 22 5.07 2.47 14.80
C LEU A 22 5.10 1.94 13.36
N PHE A 23 6.25 1.46 12.88
CA PHE A 23 6.33 0.86 11.55
C PHE A 23 5.56 -0.45 11.43
N THR A 24 5.48 -1.23 12.50
CA THR A 24 4.63 -2.42 12.54
C THR A 24 3.15 -2.05 12.46
N ALA A 25 2.72 -1.04 13.21
CA ALA A 25 1.35 -0.54 13.17
C ALA A 25 1.00 0.02 11.78
N LEU A 26 1.89 0.84 11.19
CA LEU A 26 1.72 1.35 9.83
C LEU A 26 1.57 0.22 8.81
N ARG A 27 2.42 -0.81 8.89
CA ARG A 27 2.38 -1.98 8.02
C ARG A 27 1.05 -2.73 8.12
N ILE A 28 0.58 -2.98 9.34
CA ILE A 28 -0.69 -3.67 9.59
C ILE A 28 -1.85 -2.83 9.05
N PHE A 29 -1.87 -1.53 9.34
CA PHE A 29 -2.91 -0.62 8.88
C PHE A 29 -2.96 -0.57 7.35
N THR A 30 -1.83 -0.33 6.69
CA THR A 30 -1.75 -0.32 5.21
C THR A 30 -2.16 -1.69 4.63
N GLY A 31 -1.75 -2.78 5.27
CA GLY A 31 -2.17 -4.13 4.88
C GLY A 31 -3.68 -4.34 4.99
N LEU A 32 -4.34 -3.80 6.01
CA LEU A 32 -5.80 -3.83 6.14
C LEU A 32 -6.49 -3.03 5.04
N VAL A 33 -5.98 -1.85 4.70
CA VAL A 33 -6.52 -1.03 3.61
C VAL A 33 -6.52 -1.81 2.29
N PHE A 34 -5.38 -2.41 1.92
CA PHE A 34 -5.29 -3.23 0.71
C PHE A 34 -6.17 -4.47 0.77
N LEU A 35 -6.19 -5.18 1.90
CA LEU A 35 -7.00 -6.38 2.04
C LEU A 35 -8.50 -6.08 1.91
N THR A 36 -9.01 -5.06 2.58
CA THR A 36 -10.44 -4.71 2.55
C THR A 36 -10.88 -4.26 1.16
N ASN A 37 -10.07 -3.46 0.45
CA ASN A 37 -10.35 -3.07 -0.93
C ASN A 37 -10.25 -4.24 -1.91
N ALA A 38 -9.32 -5.18 -1.70
CA ALA A 38 -9.26 -6.41 -2.49
C ALA A 38 -10.52 -7.27 -2.30
N LEU A 39 -10.96 -7.47 -1.05
CA LEU A 39 -12.18 -8.22 -0.75
C LEU A 39 -13.43 -7.54 -1.34
N ALA A 40 -13.52 -6.20 -1.28
CA ALA A 40 -14.59 -5.46 -1.92
C ALA A 40 -14.64 -5.70 -3.44
N LYS A 41 -13.50 -5.85 -4.10
CA LYS A 41 -13.41 -6.19 -5.53
C LYS A 41 -13.76 -7.65 -5.82
N VAL A 42 -13.35 -8.57 -4.95
CA VAL A 42 -13.67 -10.01 -5.10
C VAL A 42 -15.16 -10.27 -4.94
N PHE A 43 -15.79 -9.67 -3.91
CA PHE A 43 -17.20 -9.86 -3.60
C PHE A 43 -18.13 -8.85 -4.29
N GLU A 44 -17.61 -7.93 -5.09
CA GLU A 44 -18.34 -6.85 -5.76
C GLU A 44 -19.20 -6.00 -4.81
N LYS A 45 -18.77 -5.88 -3.56
CA LYS A 45 -19.49 -5.16 -2.52
C LYS A 45 -18.72 -3.90 -2.12
N GLY A 46 -19.15 -2.75 -2.63
CA GLY A 46 -18.47 -1.47 -2.43
C GLY A 46 -19.03 -0.60 -1.30
N SER A 47 -20.25 -0.84 -0.83
CA SER A 47 -20.87 -0.07 0.25
C SER A 47 -21.34 -0.97 1.39
N PHE A 48 -21.16 -0.48 2.59
CA PHE A 48 -21.53 -1.17 3.83
C PHE A 48 -22.28 -0.19 4.73
N ASP A 49 -23.44 -0.60 5.20
CA ASP A 49 -24.24 0.12 6.15
C ASP A 49 -24.46 -0.76 7.40
N LEU A 50 -23.99 -0.28 8.54
CA LEU A 50 -24.10 -0.94 9.83
C LEU A 50 -25.18 -0.26 10.72
N GLY A 51 -25.97 0.66 10.14
CA GLY A 51 -26.99 1.43 10.84
C GLY A 51 -26.42 2.65 11.55
N PHE A 52 -25.44 2.46 12.43
CA PHE A 52 -24.76 3.56 13.15
C PHE A 52 -23.53 4.09 12.41
N PHE A 53 -23.03 3.38 11.41
CA PHE A 53 -21.84 3.74 10.65
C PHE A 53 -21.91 3.15 9.24
N SER A 54 -21.76 4.02 8.22
CA SER A 54 -21.73 3.63 6.81
C SER A 54 -20.35 3.95 6.24
N PHE A 55 -19.83 3.08 5.41
CA PHE A 55 -18.56 3.28 4.72
C PHE A 55 -18.55 2.64 3.33
N SER A 56 -17.67 3.14 2.47
CA SER A 56 -17.50 2.62 1.12
C SER A 56 -16.07 2.13 0.88
N LEU A 57 -15.97 1.05 0.13
CA LEU A 57 -14.73 0.48 -0.37
C LEU A 57 -14.77 0.48 -1.91
N ILE A 58 -13.60 0.37 -2.53
CA ILE A 58 -13.51 0.40 -4.00
C ILE A 58 -13.79 -1.00 -4.55
N SER A 59 -15.04 -1.22 -5.02
CA SER A 59 -15.40 -2.43 -5.74
C SER A 59 -14.73 -2.48 -7.12
N LYS A 60 -14.79 -3.62 -7.82
CA LYS A 60 -14.23 -3.76 -9.18
C LYS A 60 -14.93 -2.86 -10.18
N GLY A 61 -16.25 -2.69 -10.05
CA GLY A 61 -17.03 -1.75 -10.86
C GLY A 61 -16.62 -0.29 -10.62
N SER A 62 -16.48 0.11 -9.34
CA SER A 62 -16.00 1.45 -8.96
C SER A 62 -14.59 1.72 -9.48
N ALA A 63 -13.69 0.74 -9.35
CA ALA A 63 -12.32 0.84 -9.86
C ALA A 63 -12.29 1.05 -11.38
N LYS A 64 -13.16 0.36 -12.14
CA LYS A 64 -13.31 0.57 -13.58
C LYS A 64 -13.74 1.99 -13.91
N GLY A 65 -14.75 2.51 -13.18
CA GLY A 65 -15.23 3.88 -13.35
C GLY A 65 -14.13 4.91 -13.10
N ILE A 66 -13.40 4.79 -11.99
CA ILE A 66 -12.26 5.67 -11.64
C ILE A 66 -11.20 5.63 -12.74
N LEU A 67 -10.81 4.44 -13.20
CA LEU A 67 -9.80 4.29 -14.24
C LEU A 67 -10.26 4.85 -15.59
N THR A 68 -11.54 4.69 -15.94
CA THR A 68 -12.12 5.24 -17.17
C THR A 68 -12.05 6.76 -17.16
N ASP A 69 -12.47 7.38 -16.06
CA ASP A 69 -12.43 8.82 -15.90
C ASP A 69 -11.00 9.37 -15.86
N ALA A 70 -10.12 8.74 -15.08
CA ALA A 70 -8.71 9.12 -14.98
C ALA A 70 -7.98 9.01 -16.33
N ALA A 71 -8.17 7.91 -17.06
CA ALA A 71 -7.55 7.71 -18.36
C ALA A 71 -8.06 8.67 -19.44
N ALA A 72 -9.32 9.09 -19.36
CA ALA A 72 -9.90 10.06 -20.29
C ALA A 72 -9.40 11.50 -20.04
N LYS A 73 -9.16 11.85 -18.76
CA LYS A 73 -8.80 13.22 -18.35
C LYS A 73 -7.31 13.45 -18.19
N THR A 74 -6.50 12.41 -18.13
CA THR A 74 -5.06 12.56 -17.89
C THR A 74 -4.36 13.33 -19.01
N TRP A 75 -3.47 14.21 -18.62
CA TRP A 75 -2.58 14.92 -19.56
C TRP A 75 -1.42 14.04 -20.04
N ILE A 76 -1.12 12.93 -19.36
CA ILE A 76 -0.08 11.97 -19.77
C ILE A 76 -0.68 11.03 -20.80
N ARG A 77 -0.73 11.49 -22.04
CA ARG A 77 -1.36 10.79 -23.17
C ARG A 77 -0.93 9.32 -23.32
N PRO A 78 0.38 8.95 -23.24
CA PRO A 78 0.79 7.55 -23.37
C PRO A 78 0.20 6.66 -22.29
N LEU A 79 0.12 7.15 -21.04
CA LEU A 79 -0.44 6.42 -19.92
C LEU A 79 -1.95 6.27 -20.07
N GLY A 80 -2.66 7.34 -20.42
CA GLY A 80 -4.09 7.31 -20.72
C GLY A 80 -4.43 6.32 -21.85
N ALA A 81 -3.66 6.36 -22.94
CA ALA A 81 -3.82 5.45 -24.07
C ALA A 81 -3.60 3.98 -23.67
N PHE A 82 -2.59 3.68 -22.85
CA PHE A 82 -2.37 2.34 -22.31
C PHE A 82 -3.60 1.80 -21.58
N TYR A 83 -4.17 2.60 -20.68
CA TYR A 83 -5.36 2.19 -19.95
C TYR A 83 -6.60 2.09 -20.86
N GLN A 84 -6.82 3.04 -21.77
CA GLN A 84 -7.98 3.07 -22.67
C GLN A 84 -7.96 1.92 -23.69
N HIS A 85 -6.80 1.58 -24.23
CA HIS A 85 -6.71 0.61 -25.33
C HIS A 85 -6.34 -0.81 -24.88
N LEU A 86 -5.73 -0.98 -23.71
CA LEU A 86 -5.31 -2.29 -23.23
C LEU A 86 -6.08 -2.72 -21.97
N VAL A 87 -6.08 -1.87 -20.92
CA VAL A 87 -6.60 -2.27 -19.62
C VAL A 87 -8.13 -2.28 -19.59
N LEU A 88 -8.76 -1.20 -20.02
CA LEU A 88 -10.22 -1.05 -19.96
C LEU A 88 -10.97 -2.01 -20.90
N PRO A 89 -10.55 -2.26 -22.16
CA PRO A 89 -11.20 -3.28 -22.99
C PRO A 89 -11.04 -4.69 -22.44
N GLY A 90 -9.89 -4.98 -21.83
CA GLY A 90 -9.60 -6.27 -21.19
C GLY A 90 -10.02 -6.34 -19.70
N TRP A 91 -11.00 -5.56 -19.26
CA TRP A 91 -11.36 -5.43 -17.84
C TRP A 91 -11.80 -6.73 -17.18
N ALA A 92 -12.33 -7.67 -17.93
CA ALA A 92 -12.65 -9.00 -17.42
C ALA A 92 -11.42 -9.71 -16.82
N PHE A 93 -10.25 -9.52 -17.41
CA PHE A 93 -8.97 -10.01 -16.89
C PHE A 93 -8.33 -9.02 -15.90
N TRP A 94 -8.18 -7.76 -16.30
CA TRP A 94 -7.44 -6.77 -15.51
C TRP A 94 -8.11 -6.43 -14.18
N GLY A 95 -9.43 -6.48 -14.11
CA GLY A 95 -10.17 -6.29 -12.87
C GLY A 95 -9.88 -7.37 -11.82
N TRP A 96 -9.76 -8.63 -12.25
CA TRP A 96 -9.35 -9.73 -11.38
C TRP A 96 -7.86 -9.68 -11.04
N PHE A 97 -7.01 -9.34 -12.00
CA PHE A 97 -5.60 -9.12 -11.75
C PHE A 97 -5.38 -8.07 -10.67
N LEU A 98 -6.06 -6.93 -10.77
CA LEU A 98 -6.01 -5.85 -9.77
C LEU A 98 -6.44 -6.36 -8.39
N ALA A 99 -7.59 -7.04 -8.30
CA ALA A 99 -8.10 -7.56 -7.04
C ALA A 99 -7.13 -8.57 -6.38
N LEU A 100 -6.57 -9.49 -7.15
CA LEU A 100 -5.62 -10.48 -6.66
C LEU A 100 -4.26 -9.86 -6.27
N ALA A 101 -3.81 -8.87 -7.03
CA ALA A 101 -2.57 -8.16 -6.73
C ALA A 101 -2.72 -7.33 -5.44
N GLU A 102 -3.83 -6.61 -5.25
CA GLU A 102 -4.13 -5.93 -3.99
C GLU A 102 -4.24 -6.92 -2.82
N LEU A 103 -4.86 -8.08 -3.04
CA LEU A 103 -4.96 -9.15 -2.04
C LEU A 103 -3.57 -9.63 -1.62
N ALA A 104 -2.68 -9.88 -2.58
CA ALA A 104 -1.30 -10.29 -2.31
C ALA A 104 -0.52 -9.23 -1.53
N VAL A 105 -0.66 -7.95 -1.90
CA VAL A 105 -0.08 -6.81 -1.16
C VAL A 105 -0.63 -6.78 0.27
N GLY A 106 -1.95 -6.83 0.44
CA GLY A 106 -2.62 -6.82 1.73
C GLY A 106 -2.14 -7.95 2.66
N ILE A 107 -2.13 -9.19 2.16
CA ILE A 107 -1.65 -10.36 2.92
C ILE A 107 -0.15 -10.22 3.23
N GLY A 108 0.66 -9.84 2.26
CA GLY A 108 2.10 -9.65 2.42
C GLY A 108 2.42 -8.64 3.51
N LEU A 109 1.74 -7.50 3.50
CA LEU A 109 1.89 -6.47 4.53
C LEU A 109 1.35 -6.93 5.89
N LEU A 110 0.16 -7.52 5.98
CA LEU A 110 -0.43 -7.97 7.23
C LEU A 110 0.43 -9.00 7.93
N LEU A 111 0.81 -10.04 7.23
CA LEU A 111 1.63 -11.12 7.77
C LEU A 111 3.12 -10.75 7.88
N GLY A 112 3.54 -9.67 7.23
CA GLY A 112 4.95 -9.28 7.13
C GLY A 112 5.76 -10.31 6.35
N ILE A 113 5.23 -10.77 5.22
CA ILE A 113 5.89 -11.69 4.28
C ILE A 113 6.40 -10.86 3.11
N ALA A 114 7.71 -10.84 2.90
CA ALA A 114 8.34 -10.00 1.88
C ALA A 114 7.76 -8.58 1.89
N SER A 115 7.63 -7.99 3.09
CA SER A 115 6.86 -6.77 3.34
C SER A 115 7.29 -5.59 2.48
N ARG A 116 8.60 -5.48 2.20
CA ARG A 116 9.16 -4.43 1.33
C ARG A 116 8.76 -4.65 -0.14
N LEU A 117 8.74 -5.90 -0.61
CA LEU A 117 8.28 -6.24 -1.96
C LEU A 117 6.77 -5.99 -2.09
N ALA A 118 5.99 -6.36 -1.07
CA ALA A 118 4.56 -6.07 -1.03
C ALA A 118 4.28 -4.56 -1.11
N ALA A 119 5.04 -3.75 -0.37
CA ALA A 119 4.92 -2.30 -0.43
C ALA A 119 5.27 -1.73 -1.82
N VAL A 120 6.35 -2.22 -2.45
CA VAL A 120 6.69 -1.85 -3.84
C VAL A 120 5.59 -2.29 -4.81
N GLY A 121 5.03 -3.49 -4.63
CA GLY A 121 3.89 -3.96 -5.42
C GLY A 121 2.69 -3.03 -5.32
N GLY A 122 2.36 -2.58 -4.10
CA GLY A 122 1.31 -1.57 -3.88
C GLY A 122 1.60 -0.26 -4.63
N LEU A 123 2.84 0.26 -4.55
CA LEU A 123 3.24 1.46 -5.30
C LEU A 123 3.09 1.31 -6.82
N VAL A 124 3.43 0.14 -7.36
CA VAL A 124 3.29 -0.14 -8.80
C VAL A 124 1.81 -0.22 -9.20
N LEU A 125 0.94 -0.72 -8.31
CA LEU A 125 -0.50 -0.81 -8.59
C LEU A 125 -1.20 0.55 -8.58
N ILE A 126 -0.99 1.35 -7.52
CA ILE A 126 -1.75 2.59 -7.33
C ILE A 126 -1.02 3.84 -7.85
N GLY A 127 0.30 3.82 -7.95
CA GLY A 127 1.10 4.95 -8.43
C GLY A 127 0.69 5.47 -9.80
N PRO A 128 0.54 4.62 -10.83
CA PRO A 128 0.07 5.05 -12.16
C PRO A 128 -1.34 5.67 -12.12
N ILE A 129 -2.23 5.13 -11.28
CA ILE A 129 -3.60 5.65 -11.12
C ILE A 129 -3.54 7.05 -10.53
N TRP A 130 -2.75 7.25 -9.47
CA TRP A 130 -2.58 8.56 -8.86
C TRP A 130 -1.99 9.58 -9.84
N ILE A 131 -0.97 9.18 -10.61
CA ILE A 131 -0.36 10.06 -11.62
C ILE A 131 -1.40 10.52 -12.65
N MET A 132 -2.32 9.64 -13.05
CA MET A 132 -3.42 10.02 -13.95
C MET A 132 -4.44 10.96 -13.27
N LEU A 133 -4.72 10.75 -12.01
CA LEU A 133 -5.70 11.52 -11.24
C LEU A 133 -5.18 12.90 -10.81
N TRP A 134 -3.88 13.12 -10.81
CA TRP A 134 -3.28 14.41 -10.41
C TRP A 134 -3.91 15.63 -11.08
N HIS A 135 -4.38 15.47 -12.31
CA HIS A 135 -4.92 16.58 -13.12
C HIS A 135 -6.46 16.70 -13.03
N THR A 136 -7.14 15.89 -12.24
CA THR A 136 -8.60 15.83 -12.23
C THR A 136 -9.26 16.75 -11.20
N GLY A 137 -8.50 17.63 -10.54
CA GLY A 137 -9.02 18.58 -9.56
C GLY A 137 -9.24 18.01 -8.16
N LEU A 138 -8.68 16.82 -7.89
CA LEU A 138 -8.66 16.25 -6.54
C LEU A 138 -7.64 16.98 -5.65
N TYR A 139 -7.78 16.82 -4.34
CA TYR A 139 -6.85 17.39 -3.38
C TYR A 139 -5.44 16.83 -3.59
N LEU A 140 -4.46 17.73 -3.74
CA LEU A 140 -3.07 17.40 -4.09
C LEU A 140 -2.44 16.33 -3.19
N TRP A 141 -2.76 16.35 -1.90
CA TRP A 141 -2.10 15.49 -0.92
C TRP A 141 -2.93 14.28 -0.48
N GLU A 142 -4.17 14.13 -0.95
CA GLU A 142 -5.08 13.07 -0.53
C GLU A 142 -4.48 11.68 -0.79
N TYR A 143 -4.31 11.31 -2.05
CA TYR A 143 -3.75 10.00 -2.41
C TYR A 143 -2.28 9.80 -2.00
N PRO A 144 -1.38 10.83 -2.13
CA PRO A 144 -0.02 10.67 -1.64
C PRO A 144 0.06 10.41 -0.14
N ALA A 145 -0.75 11.11 0.67
CA ALA A 145 -0.72 10.97 2.12
C ALA A 145 -1.34 9.63 2.58
N GLU A 146 -2.44 9.22 1.95
CA GLU A 146 -3.18 8.04 2.38
C GLU A 146 -2.54 6.74 1.92
N ASP A 147 -2.07 6.69 0.67
CA ASP A 147 -1.64 5.45 0.04
C ASP A 147 -0.14 5.41 -0.27
N LEU A 148 0.39 6.41 -0.99
CA LEU A 148 1.74 6.33 -1.55
C LEU A 148 2.81 6.50 -0.48
N PHE A 149 2.69 7.49 0.39
CA PHE A 149 3.70 7.78 1.40
C PHE A 149 3.89 6.64 2.42
N PRO A 150 2.82 6.02 2.96
CA PRO A 150 2.94 4.82 3.77
C PRO A 150 3.67 3.68 3.06
N LEU A 151 3.35 3.43 1.78
CA LEU A 151 4.01 2.39 1.00
C LEU A 151 5.50 2.70 0.74
N VAL A 152 5.87 3.95 0.46
CA VAL A 152 7.28 4.37 0.31
C VAL A 152 8.05 4.10 1.60
N LEU A 153 7.50 4.48 2.75
CA LEU A 153 8.12 4.22 4.04
C LEU A 153 8.30 2.71 4.28
N LEU A 154 7.28 1.90 3.97
CA LEU A 154 7.33 0.45 4.14
C LEU A 154 8.24 -0.25 3.12
N ALA A 155 8.44 0.30 1.94
CA ALA A 155 9.39 -0.21 0.95
C ALA A 155 10.85 -0.04 1.42
N ILE A 156 11.12 1.02 2.18
CA ILE A 156 12.44 1.33 2.73
C ILE A 156 12.67 0.60 4.06
N ALA A 157 11.68 0.67 4.97
CA ALA A 157 11.81 0.13 6.32
C ALA A 157 11.59 -1.39 6.35
N PRO A 158 12.44 -2.16 7.06
CA PRO A 158 12.28 -3.60 7.22
C PRO A 158 11.21 -3.94 8.28
N ALA A 159 9.99 -3.42 8.11
CA ALA A 159 8.92 -3.51 9.11
C ALA A 159 8.42 -4.96 9.35
N GLY A 160 8.64 -5.89 8.41
CA GLY A 160 8.27 -7.29 8.55
C GLY A 160 9.22 -8.12 9.41
N ARG A 161 10.43 -7.62 9.72
CA ARG A 161 11.42 -8.30 10.57
C ARG A 161 11.01 -8.33 12.04
N HIS A 162 10.22 -7.37 12.47
CA HIS A 162 9.67 -7.30 13.82
C HIS A 162 8.17 -7.59 13.74
N PHE A 163 7.69 -8.50 14.56
CA PHE A 163 6.28 -8.93 14.57
C PHE A 163 5.73 -9.34 13.18
N GLY A 164 6.58 -9.94 12.31
CA GLY A 164 6.21 -10.46 11.00
C GLY A 164 7.00 -11.71 10.63
N MET A 165 6.57 -12.37 9.55
CA MET A 165 7.21 -13.60 9.05
C MET A 165 8.56 -13.34 8.36
N ASP A 166 8.86 -12.10 7.96
CA ASP A 166 10.17 -11.72 7.40
C ASP A 166 11.32 -12.06 8.36
N ARG A 167 11.07 -12.10 9.66
CA ARG A 167 12.07 -12.57 10.63
C ARG A 167 12.55 -13.98 10.30
N ARG A 168 11.62 -14.91 10.04
CA ARG A 168 11.96 -16.30 9.69
C ARG A 168 12.64 -16.40 8.32
N LEU A 169 12.21 -15.55 7.39
CA LEU A 169 12.81 -15.51 6.05
C LEU A 169 14.26 -14.97 6.11
N VAL A 170 14.52 -13.97 6.94
CA VAL A 170 15.87 -13.45 7.19
C VAL A 170 16.79 -14.52 7.82
N GLU A 171 16.29 -15.32 8.75
CA GLU A 171 17.04 -16.42 9.36
C GLU A 171 17.44 -17.48 8.31
N ARG A 172 16.58 -17.72 7.31
CA ARG A 172 16.80 -18.72 6.26
C ARG A 172 17.60 -18.21 5.06
N PHE A 173 17.34 -16.96 4.62
CA PHE A 173 17.88 -16.40 3.37
C PHE A 173 18.87 -15.25 3.58
N GLY A 174 19.11 -14.86 4.83
CA GLY A 174 19.96 -13.73 5.18
C GLY A 174 19.27 -12.38 5.12
N ARG A 175 19.96 -11.35 5.63
CA ARG A 175 19.47 -9.95 5.66
C ARG A 175 19.55 -9.29 4.28
N ARG A 176 18.85 -9.81 3.30
CA ARG A 176 18.80 -9.27 1.94
C ARG A 176 17.45 -8.66 1.65
N TRP A 177 17.41 -7.71 0.71
CA TRP A 177 16.16 -7.28 0.13
C TRP A 177 15.49 -8.49 -0.54
N PRO A 178 14.20 -8.75 -0.41
CA PRO A 178 13.11 -7.88 0.08
C PRO A 178 12.70 -8.08 1.56
N PHE A 179 13.48 -8.76 2.39
CA PHE A 179 13.16 -9.09 3.78
C PHE A 179 13.76 -8.12 4.80
#